data_79b94b87f49cca063e6025a81cd976d6
#
_entry.id   79b94b87f49cca063e6025a81cd976d6
#
_cell.length_a   1.000
_cell.length_b   1.000
_cell.length_c   1.000
_cell.angle_alpha   90.00
_cell.angle_beta   90.00
_cell.angle_gamma   90.00
#
_symmetry.space_group_name_H-M   'P 1'
#
loop_
_entity.id
_entity.type
_entity.pdbx_description
1 polymer ?
#
loop_
_entity_poly.entity_id
_entity_poly.type
_entity_poly.pdbx_seq_one_letter_code
_entity_poly.pdbx_strand_id
1 'polypeptide(L)'
;MHYRHVCIEALAYRLPPHVVTSEDIEERLRPLYERLRLPAGRLELMTGIRERRFFDPGTRPGQISAQTATEAVERSGVDRRHFGALVHGSVSRDQLEPATANAVHHAAGLPADCLVFDVSNACLGLLNGMLVVADMIELGRIRAGVVVGTETGRDLVEHTIESLLNDPDTTRNDVKGEFASLTIGSGSAAIVLCDRKLSRTGNRFLGGAFASATEHHGLCAGGESQATAAGDRPRMQTDSEALLHAGIDLAVVTWEQARASLGWSNDDVDKIATHQVGRAHRKLLLERLALDPAKDFPTVGFLGNTGAVALPTAAALGIERGHVQPGDKLALLGIGSGLNCLMLGVEWNANP
;
A
#
# COMPACT_ATOMS: atom_id res chain seq x y z
N MET A 1 -4.60 -9.57 18.14
CA MET A 1 -5.08 -10.75 17.35
C MET A 1 -3.93 -11.69 17.12
N HIS A 2 -4.21 -13.00 17.07
CA HIS A 2 -3.18 -14.02 16.88
C HIS A 2 -3.73 -15.19 16.07
N TYR A 3 -3.04 -15.50 14.93
CA TYR A 3 -3.41 -16.59 14.02
C TYR A 3 -2.52 -17.82 14.24
N ARG A 4 -3.12 -19.00 14.20
CA ARG A 4 -2.44 -20.30 14.38
C ARG A 4 -2.40 -21.12 13.08
N HIS A 5 -3.37 -20.89 12.20
CA HIS A 5 -3.63 -21.71 11.03
C HIS A 5 -3.34 -21.00 9.69
N VAL A 6 -2.95 -19.73 9.72
CA VAL A 6 -2.78 -18.90 8.51
C VAL A 6 -1.33 -18.84 8.08
N CYS A 7 -1.09 -19.09 6.78
CA CYS A 7 0.21 -18.90 6.13
C CYS A 7 0.09 -17.95 4.93
N ILE A 8 1.17 -17.19 4.66
CA ILE A 8 1.36 -16.46 3.41
C ILE A 8 2.04 -17.41 2.44
N GLU A 9 1.33 -17.79 1.37
CA GLU A 9 1.84 -18.80 0.43
C GLU A 9 2.52 -18.21 -0.78
N ALA A 10 2.06 -17.05 -1.26
CA ALA A 10 2.68 -16.34 -2.37
C ALA A 10 2.43 -14.83 -2.30
N LEU A 11 3.37 -14.08 -2.87
CA LEU A 11 3.24 -12.68 -3.21
C LEU A 11 3.50 -12.51 -4.70
N ALA A 12 2.78 -11.57 -5.31
CA ALA A 12 3.06 -11.09 -6.66
C ALA A 12 2.95 -9.56 -6.68
N TYR A 13 3.65 -8.92 -7.58
CA TYR A 13 3.56 -7.48 -7.79
C TYR A 13 3.80 -7.13 -9.26
N ARG A 14 3.29 -5.96 -9.68
CA ARG A 14 3.58 -5.39 -10.99
C ARG A 14 4.00 -3.94 -10.86
N LEU A 15 5.18 -3.64 -11.42
CA LEU A 15 5.67 -2.27 -11.52
C LEU A 15 5.28 -1.69 -12.88
N PRO A 16 4.73 -0.47 -12.89
CA PRO A 16 4.37 0.20 -14.15
C PRO A 16 5.60 0.47 -15.04
N PRO A 17 5.43 0.50 -16.38
CA PRO A 17 6.55 0.67 -17.30
C PRO A 17 7.11 2.09 -17.38
N HIS A 18 6.27 3.12 -17.15
CA HIS A 18 6.67 4.51 -17.33
C HIS A 18 7.28 5.09 -16.08
N VAL A 19 8.57 5.38 -16.14
CA VAL A 19 9.31 6.10 -15.09
C VAL A 19 9.13 7.58 -15.30
N VAL A 20 8.79 8.31 -14.24
CA VAL A 20 8.69 9.78 -14.19
C VAL A 20 9.49 10.26 -13.00
N THR A 21 10.52 11.07 -13.27
CA THR A 21 11.38 11.62 -12.22
C THR A 21 10.75 12.84 -11.54
N SER A 22 11.27 13.20 -10.37
CA SER A 22 10.89 14.47 -9.73
C SER A 22 11.34 15.66 -10.57
N GLU A 23 12.45 15.54 -11.27
CA GLU A 23 12.94 16.55 -12.23
C GLU A 23 11.97 16.74 -13.42
N ASP A 24 11.44 15.65 -14.00
CA ASP A 24 10.43 15.73 -15.08
C ASP A 24 9.17 16.49 -14.62
N ILE A 25 8.73 16.28 -13.39
CA ILE A 25 7.58 16.99 -12.81
C ILE A 25 7.91 18.48 -12.62
N GLU A 26 9.07 18.79 -12.05
CA GLU A 26 9.51 20.18 -11.85
C GLU A 26 9.73 20.91 -13.17
N GLU A 27 10.25 20.24 -14.21
CA GLU A 27 10.39 20.81 -15.55
C GLU A 27 9.02 21.20 -16.15
N ARG A 28 8.00 20.38 -15.94
CA ARG A 28 6.62 20.71 -16.34
C ARG A 28 6.06 21.88 -15.53
N LEU A 29 6.41 21.99 -14.25
CA LEU A 29 6.05 23.09 -13.37
C LEU A 29 6.96 24.31 -13.49
N ARG A 30 7.95 24.32 -14.40
CA ARG A 30 8.94 25.39 -14.56
C ARG A 30 8.31 26.79 -14.65
N PRO A 31 7.25 27.07 -15.45
CA PRO A 31 6.65 28.41 -15.51
C PRO A 31 6.15 28.88 -14.14
N LEU A 32 5.59 27.97 -13.32
CA LEU A 32 5.16 28.25 -11.97
C LEU A 32 6.33 28.48 -11.02
N TYR A 33 7.36 27.66 -11.12
CA TYR A 33 8.57 27.77 -10.28
C TYR A 33 9.29 29.09 -10.52
N GLU A 34 9.42 29.55 -11.79
CA GLU A 34 9.97 30.84 -12.15
C GLU A 34 9.13 32.01 -11.59
N ARG A 35 7.79 31.95 -11.78
CA ARG A 35 6.86 32.96 -11.25
C ARG A 35 6.98 33.11 -9.73
N LEU A 36 7.07 31.98 -9.02
CA LEU A 36 7.12 31.94 -7.57
C LEU A 36 8.57 32.01 -7.02
N ARG A 37 9.59 32.07 -7.87
CA ARG A 37 11.01 32.02 -7.50
C ARG A 37 11.34 30.84 -6.59
N LEU A 38 10.86 29.64 -6.96
CA LEU A 38 11.16 28.38 -6.27
C LEU A 38 12.44 27.77 -6.88
N PRO A 39 13.37 27.26 -6.06
CA PRO A 39 14.53 26.55 -6.57
C PRO A 39 14.15 25.19 -7.14
N ALA A 40 14.84 24.74 -8.18
CA ALA A 40 14.75 23.39 -8.72
C ALA A 40 15.28 22.35 -7.73
N GLY A 41 14.89 21.08 -7.90
CA GLY A 41 15.29 19.96 -7.04
C GLY A 41 14.54 19.90 -5.71
N ARG A 42 13.55 20.76 -5.53
CA ARG A 42 12.80 20.89 -4.26
C ARG A 42 11.92 19.68 -3.97
N LEU A 43 11.30 19.12 -5.00
CA LEU A 43 10.41 17.96 -4.84
C LEU A 43 11.17 16.74 -4.32
N GLU A 44 12.30 16.41 -4.90
CA GLU A 44 13.15 15.31 -4.42
C GLU A 44 13.75 15.63 -3.04
N LEU A 45 14.26 16.83 -2.85
CA LEU A 45 14.87 17.26 -1.59
C LEU A 45 13.91 17.08 -0.39
N MET A 46 12.65 17.49 -0.54
CA MET A 46 11.65 17.45 0.53
C MET A 46 11.06 16.07 0.75
N THR A 47 10.84 15.32 -0.32
CA THR A 47 10.13 14.03 -0.24
C THR A 47 11.08 12.84 -0.15
N GLY A 48 12.28 12.94 -0.70
CA GLY A 48 13.22 11.85 -0.87
C GLY A 48 12.85 10.92 -2.03
N ILE A 49 11.91 11.34 -2.89
CA ILE A 49 11.43 10.56 -4.04
C ILE A 49 12.13 11.08 -5.29
N ARG A 50 13.03 10.25 -5.84
CA ARG A 50 13.73 10.56 -7.09
C ARG A 50 12.81 10.32 -8.29
N GLU A 51 12.07 9.20 -8.28
CA GLU A 51 11.21 8.79 -9.38
C GLU A 51 9.98 8.06 -8.87
N ARG A 52 8.94 8.00 -9.70
CA ARG A 52 7.75 7.17 -9.53
C ARG A 52 7.42 6.52 -10.87
N ARG A 53 6.47 5.57 -10.83
CA ARG A 53 6.09 4.84 -12.02
C ARG A 53 4.60 4.95 -12.28
N PHE A 54 4.23 4.94 -13.56
CA PHE A 54 2.83 4.98 -13.98
C PHE A 54 2.53 3.91 -15.03
N PHE A 55 1.33 3.38 -14.99
CA PHE A 55 0.76 2.59 -16.08
C PHE A 55 0.42 3.50 -17.28
N ASP A 56 0.05 2.89 -18.42
CA ASP A 56 -0.43 3.63 -19.58
C ASP A 56 -1.66 4.47 -19.23
N PRO A 57 -1.86 5.63 -19.89
CA PRO A 57 -3.09 6.41 -19.71
C PRO A 57 -4.35 5.55 -19.95
N GLY A 58 -5.35 5.72 -19.09
CA GLY A 58 -6.62 4.97 -19.18
C GLY A 58 -6.54 3.50 -18.72
N THR A 59 -5.41 3.06 -18.14
CA THR A 59 -5.31 1.72 -17.56
C THR A 59 -6.29 1.56 -16.40
N ARG A 60 -7.14 0.54 -16.46
CA ARG A 60 -8.06 0.22 -15.37
C ARG A 60 -7.39 -0.59 -14.27
N PRO A 61 -7.58 -0.22 -12.98
CA PRO A 61 -7.04 -0.97 -11.85
C PRO A 61 -7.38 -2.45 -11.87
N GLY A 62 -8.62 -2.81 -12.18
CA GLY A 62 -9.08 -4.20 -12.24
C GLY A 62 -8.34 -5.05 -13.28
N GLN A 63 -7.95 -4.45 -14.41
CA GLN A 63 -7.19 -5.15 -15.44
C GLN A 63 -5.81 -5.59 -14.94
N ILE A 64 -5.11 -4.70 -14.24
CA ILE A 64 -3.79 -5.01 -13.67
C ILE A 64 -3.94 -5.94 -12.47
N SER A 65 -4.94 -5.71 -11.60
CA SER A 65 -5.25 -6.59 -10.48
C SER A 65 -5.54 -8.02 -10.93
N ALA A 66 -6.25 -8.20 -12.06
CA ALA A 66 -6.51 -9.51 -12.62
C ALA A 66 -5.23 -10.27 -12.98
N GLN A 67 -4.29 -9.59 -13.63
CA GLN A 67 -2.98 -10.16 -13.96
C GLN A 67 -2.17 -10.51 -12.71
N THR A 68 -2.16 -9.59 -11.72
CA THR A 68 -1.38 -9.76 -10.49
C THR A 68 -1.96 -10.86 -9.60
N ALA A 69 -3.29 -10.94 -9.48
CA ALA A 69 -3.97 -12.00 -8.74
C ALA A 69 -3.76 -13.37 -9.38
N THR A 70 -3.90 -13.47 -10.70
CA THR A 70 -3.66 -14.73 -11.44
C THR A 70 -2.25 -15.22 -11.21
N GLU A 71 -1.26 -14.34 -11.32
CA GLU A 71 0.14 -14.66 -11.06
C GLU A 71 0.37 -15.14 -9.61
N ALA A 72 -0.22 -14.46 -8.61
CA ALA A 72 -0.11 -14.86 -7.22
C ALA A 72 -0.73 -16.24 -6.96
N VAL A 73 -1.92 -16.50 -7.54
CA VAL A 73 -2.59 -17.80 -7.46
C VAL A 73 -1.74 -18.91 -8.08
N GLU A 74 -1.16 -18.67 -9.25
CA GLU A 74 -0.28 -19.64 -9.92
C GLU A 74 0.99 -19.91 -9.12
N ARG A 75 1.68 -18.88 -8.66
CA ARG A 75 2.89 -18.99 -7.81
C ARG A 75 2.61 -19.76 -6.52
N SER A 76 1.42 -19.58 -5.92
CA SER A 76 1.06 -20.27 -4.68
C SER A 76 1.05 -21.79 -4.83
N GLY A 77 0.75 -22.32 -6.04
CA GLY A 77 0.55 -23.73 -6.29
C GLY A 77 -0.62 -24.35 -5.49
N VAL A 78 -1.42 -23.51 -4.82
CA VAL A 78 -2.66 -23.97 -4.17
C VAL A 78 -3.69 -24.26 -5.25
N ASP A 79 -4.29 -25.45 -5.21
CA ASP A 79 -5.35 -25.83 -6.15
C ASP A 79 -6.51 -24.81 -6.05
N ARG A 80 -6.94 -24.30 -7.21
CA ARG A 80 -7.99 -23.26 -7.29
C ARG A 80 -9.28 -23.64 -6.55
N ARG A 81 -9.64 -24.92 -6.49
CA ARG A 81 -10.81 -25.41 -5.73
C ARG A 81 -10.79 -25.09 -4.23
N HIS A 82 -9.64 -24.72 -3.67
CA HIS A 82 -9.50 -24.39 -2.26
C HIS A 82 -9.69 -22.90 -1.95
N PHE A 83 -9.72 -22.07 -2.99
CA PHE A 83 -9.97 -20.63 -2.79
C PHE A 83 -11.46 -20.40 -2.48
N GLY A 84 -11.72 -19.73 -1.39
CA GLY A 84 -13.07 -19.34 -0.95
C GLY A 84 -13.25 -17.83 -0.81
N ALA A 85 -12.23 -17.02 -1.09
CA ALA A 85 -12.35 -15.57 -1.12
C ALA A 85 -11.37 -14.90 -2.11
N LEU A 86 -11.85 -13.83 -2.75
CA LEU A 86 -11.04 -12.83 -3.43
C LEU A 86 -11.45 -11.44 -2.96
N VAL A 87 -10.48 -10.70 -2.43
CA VAL A 87 -10.70 -9.33 -1.92
C VAL A 87 -9.83 -8.36 -2.73
N HIS A 88 -10.45 -7.31 -3.28
CA HIS A 88 -9.72 -6.21 -3.91
C HIS A 88 -9.57 -5.07 -2.90
N GLY A 89 -8.32 -4.76 -2.51
CA GLY A 89 -8.00 -3.81 -1.45
C GLY A 89 -7.19 -2.63 -1.96
N SER A 90 -7.85 -1.61 -2.54
CA SER A 90 -7.20 -0.37 -2.99
C SER A 90 -8.16 0.83 -2.96
N VAL A 91 -7.61 2.03 -3.08
CA VAL A 91 -8.38 3.25 -3.29
C VAL A 91 -8.87 3.33 -4.73
N SER A 92 -7.99 3.01 -5.69
CA SER A 92 -8.32 2.99 -7.10
C SER A 92 -9.25 1.82 -7.43
N ARG A 93 -10.31 2.08 -8.20
CA ARG A 93 -11.30 1.09 -8.62
C ARG A 93 -11.80 1.38 -10.04
N ASP A 94 -12.34 0.38 -10.72
CA ASP A 94 -12.84 0.54 -12.09
C ASP A 94 -14.10 1.39 -12.13
N GLN A 95 -15.00 1.17 -11.17
CA GLN A 95 -16.28 1.85 -11.00
C GLN A 95 -16.81 1.65 -9.57
N LEU A 96 -17.89 2.34 -9.21
CA LEU A 96 -18.54 2.17 -7.91
C LEU A 96 -19.27 0.83 -7.81
N GLU A 97 -19.92 0.39 -8.88
CA GLU A 97 -20.61 -0.89 -8.99
C GLU A 97 -20.54 -1.46 -10.42
N PRO A 98 -20.42 -2.80 -10.56
CA PRO A 98 -20.12 -3.75 -9.49
C PRO A 98 -18.71 -3.58 -8.93
N ALA A 99 -18.39 -4.28 -7.82
CA ALA A 99 -17.05 -4.29 -7.23
C ALA A 99 -15.98 -4.67 -8.27
N THR A 100 -14.83 -4.01 -8.23
CA THR A 100 -13.66 -4.32 -9.09
C THR A 100 -13.22 -5.78 -8.95
N ALA A 101 -13.34 -6.33 -7.73
CA ALA A 101 -13.06 -7.73 -7.43
C ALA A 101 -13.79 -8.75 -8.33
N ASN A 102 -14.99 -8.42 -8.85
CA ASN A 102 -15.74 -9.37 -9.70
C ASN A 102 -15.03 -9.68 -11.02
N ALA A 103 -14.51 -8.64 -11.68
CA ALA A 103 -13.75 -8.84 -12.93
C ALA A 103 -12.42 -9.58 -12.65
N VAL A 104 -11.77 -9.26 -11.55
CA VAL A 104 -10.53 -9.92 -11.11
C VAL A 104 -10.78 -11.41 -10.82
N HIS A 105 -11.83 -11.73 -10.07
CA HIS A 105 -12.22 -13.10 -9.74
C HIS A 105 -12.47 -13.93 -11.01
N HIS A 106 -13.25 -13.39 -11.95
CA HIS A 106 -13.53 -14.05 -13.23
C HIS A 106 -12.25 -14.35 -14.01
N ALA A 107 -11.35 -13.36 -14.12
CA ALA A 107 -10.08 -13.51 -14.83
C ALA A 107 -9.12 -14.50 -14.15
N ALA A 108 -9.10 -14.55 -12.82
CA ALA A 108 -8.28 -15.50 -12.06
C ALA A 108 -8.81 -16.94 -12.10
N GLY A 109 -10.04 -17.16 -12.65
CA GLY A 109 -10.64 -18.48 -12.80
C GLY A 109 -10.85 -19.19 -11.45
N LEU A 110 -11.28 -18.45 -10.43
CA LEU A 110 -11.56 -18.99 -9.10
C LEU A 110 -12.97 -19.59 -9.02
N PRO A 111 -13.24 -20.47 -8.04
CA PRO A 111 -14.55 -21.13 -7.89
C PRO A 111 -15.71 -20.16 -7.70
N ALA A 112 -16.90 -20.53 -8.17
CA ALA A 112 -18.10 -19.69 -8.09
C ALA A 112 -18.62 -19.49 -6.67
N ASP A 113 -18.20 -20.30 -5.70
CA ASP A 113 -18.54 -20.22 -4.28
C ASP A 113 -17.56 -19.35 -3.47
N CYS A 114 -16.66 -18.62 -4.14
CA CYS A 114 -15.84 -17.61 -3.50
C CYS A 114 -16.66 -16.39 -3.02
N LEU A 115 -16.32 -15.86 -1.86
CA LEU A 115 -16.75 -14.54 -1.44
C LEU A 115 -15.90 -13.47 -2.17
N VAL A 116 -16.56 -12.52 -2.85
CA VAL A 116 -15.92 -11.54 -3.73
C VAL A 116 -16.39 -10.14 -3.42
N PHE A 117 -15.47 -9.23 -3.03
CA PHE A 117 -15.80 -7.84 -2.69
C PHE A 117 -14.58 -6.92 -2.68
N ASP A 118 -14.83 -5.60 -2.69
CA ASP A 118 -13.80 -4.57 -2.53
C ASP A 118 -13.72 -4.10 -1.07
N VAL A 119 -12.49 -3.78 -0.62
CA VAL A 119 -12.20 -3.09 0.64
C VAL A 119 -11.54 -1.77 0.34
N SER A 120 -12.09 -0.68 0.86
CA SER A 120 -11.50 0.65 0.77
C SER A 120 -11.16 1.17 2.16
N ASN A 121 -9.87 1.29 2.47
CA ASN A 121 -9.36 1.91 3.68
C ASN A 121 -8.01 2.58 3.42
N ALA A 122 -8.02 3.55 2.51
CA ALA A 122 -6.83 4.30 2.11
C ALA A 122 -5.62 3.36 1.88
N CYS A 123 -4.45 3.68 2.44
CA CYS A 123 -3.23 2.90 2.28
C CYS A 123 -3.25 1.50 2.94
N LEU A 124 -4.29 1.17 3.67
CA LEU A 124 -4.41 -0.09 4.41
C LEU A 124 -5.39 -1.09 3.77
N GLY A 125 -6.04 -0.74 2.66
CA GLY A 125 -7.06 -1.58 2.02
C GLY A 125 -6.60 -3.02 1.81
N LEU A 126 -5.38 -3.22 1.29
CA LEU A 126 -4.83 -4.56 1.06
C LEU A 126 -4.54 -5.30 2.38
N LEU A 127 -3.95 -4.64 3.38
CA LEU A 127 -3.72 -5.26 4.70
C LEU A 127 -5.03 -5.59 5.43
N ASN A 128 -6.07 -4.75 5.30
CA ASN A 128 -7.39 -5.07 5.84
C ASN A 128 -7.99 -6.29 5.14
N GLY A 129 -7.85 -6.40 3.82
CA GLY A 129 -8.24 -7.59 3.08
C GLY A 129 -7.52 -8.85 3.58
N MET A 130 -6.21 -8.74 3.89
CA MET A 130 -5.45 -9.85 4.49
C MET A 130 -6.06 -10.29 5.82
N LEU A 131 -6.42 -9.35 6.70
CA LEU A 131 -7.04 -9.69 7.99
C LEU A 131 -8.36 -10.40 7.80
N VAL A 132 -9.24 -9.92 6.90
CA VAL A 132 -10.53 -10.55 6.62
C VAL A 132 -10.34 -11.98 6.12
N VAL A 133 -9.44 -12.20 5.16
CA VAL A 133 -9.13 -13.54 4.64
C VAL A 133 -8.52 -14.43 5.71
N ALA A 134 -7.60 -13.87 6.53
CA ALA A 134 -6.98 -14.61 7.63
C ALA A 134 -7.99 -15.05 8.69
N ASP A 135 -8.94 -14.18 9.08
CA ASP A 135 -10.02 -14.52 10.01
C ASP A 135 -10.91 -15.65 9.45
N MET A 136 -11.22 -15.60 8.15
CA MET A 136 -12.01 -16.66 7.51
C MET A 136 -11.27 -18.01 7.51
N ILE A 137 -9.95 -18.00 7.28
CA ILE A 137 -9.11 -19.21 7.34
C ILE A 137 -8.99 -19.72 8.78
N GLU A 138 -8.70 -18.84 9.75
CA GLU A 138 -8.54 -19.21 11.17
C GLU A 138 -9.82 -19.85 11.73
N LEU A 139 -10.98 -19.34 11.30
CA LEU A 139 -12.29 -19.88 11.65
C LEU A 139 -12.69 -21.14 10.86
N GLY A 140 -11.84 -21.60 9.93
CA GLY A 140 -12.11 -22.77 9.08
C GLY A 140 -13.24 -22.60 8.06
N ARG A 141 -13.63 -21.35 7.75
CA ARG A 141 -14.70 -21.06 6.77
C ARG A 141 -14.22 -21.22 5.34
N ILE A 142 -12.96 -20.89 5.08
CA ILE A 142 -12.28 -21.08 3.79
C ILE A 142 -10.92 -21.70 4.01
N ARG A 143 -10.33 -22.26 2.96
CA ARG A 143 -8.99 -22.88 3.05
C ARG A 143 -7.90 -22.02 2.44
N ALA A 144 -8.23 -21.19 1.47
CA ALA A 144 -7.34 -20.22 0.84
C ALA A 144 -8.12 -19.01 0.37
N GLY A 145 -7.43 -17.88 0.25
CA GLY A 145 -7.96 -16.66 -0.35
C GLY A 145 -6.85 -15.80 -0.94
N VAL A 146 -7.21 -14.94 -1.88
CA VAL A 146 -6.30 -13.97 -2.49
C VAL A 146 -6.78 -12.56 -2.21
N VAL A 147 -5.83 -11.71 -1.83
CA VAL A 147 -6.04 -10.27 -1.67
C VAL A 147 -5.17 -9.58 -2.70
N VAL A 148 -5.73 -8.67 -3.46
CA VAL A 148 -5.05 -7.95 -4.53
C VAL A 148 -5.46 -6.49 -4.53
N GLY A 149 -4.58 -5.61 -4.95
CA GLY A 149 -4.89 -4.20 -5.15
C GLY A 149 -4.03 -3.61 -6.26
N THR A 150 -4.54 -2.57 -6.89
CA THR A 150 -3.82 -1.77 -7.88
C THR A 150 -4.12 -0.30 -7.64
N GLU A 151 -3.07 0.49 -7.50
CA GLU A 151 -3.19 1.94 -7.42
C GLU A 151 -2.76 2.58 -8.75
N THR A 152 -3.59 3.48 -9.26
CA THR A 152 -3.34 4.24 -10.49
C THR A 152 -3.22 5.72 -10.14
N GLY A 153 -1.98 6.18 -9.95
CA GLY A 153 -1.71 7.54 -9.48
C GLY A 153 -1.52 8.57 -10.59
N ARG A 154 -1.47 8.16 -11.88
CA ARG A 154 -1.18 9.07 -13.01
C ARG A 154 -2.15 10.26 -13.05
N ASP A 155 -3.46 9.98 -13.07
CA ASP A 155 -4.48 11.02 -13.27
C ASP A 155 -4.48 12.05 -12.13
N LEU A 156 -4.20 11.62 -10.89
CA LEU A 156 -4.04 12.54 -9.76
C LEU A 156 -2.85 13.48 -9.96
N VAL A 157 -1.68 12.94 -10.34
CA VAL A 157 -0.47 13.74 -10.54
C VAL A 157 -0.63 14.69 -11.72
N GLU A 158 -1.17 14.20 -12.85
CA GLU A 158 -1.44 15.02 -14.05
C GLU A 158 -2.40 16.18 -13.71
N HIS A 159 -3.50 15.88 -13.04
CA HIS A 159 -4.47 16.90 -12.65
C HIS A 159 -3.87 17.93 -11.67
N THR A 160 -3.05 17.47 -10.71
CA THR A 160 -2.36 18.37 -9.77
C THR A 160 -1.45 19.34 -10.52
N ILE A 161 -0.66 18.84 -11.49
CA ILE A 161 0.22 19.70 -12.30
C ILE A 161 -0.62 20.72 -13.11
N GLU A 162 -1.69 20.26 -13.78
CA GLU A 162 -2.57 21.14 -14.55
C GLU A 162 -3.23 22.20 -13.66
N SER A 163 -3.73 21.83 -12.50
CA SER A 163 -4.36 22.75 -11.55
C SER A 163 -3.38 23.84 -11.09
N LEU A 164 -2.16 23.44 -10.70
CA LEU A 164 -1.12 24.36 -10.25
C LEU A 164 -0.68 25.34 -11.34
N LEU A 165 -0.66 24.92 -12.61
CA LEU A 165 -0.26 25.76 -13.74
C LEU A 165 -1.38 26.72 -14.19
N ASN A 166 -2.64 26.28 -14.13
CA ASN A 166 -3.79 27.04 -14.65
C ASN A 166 -4.35 28.05 -13.66
N ASP A 167 -4.03 27.95 -12.37
CA ASP A 167 -4.45 28.90 -11.36
C ASP A 167 -3.43 30.05 -11.23
N PRO A 168 -3.79 31.29 -11.68
CA PRO A 168 -2.89 32.45 -11.61
C PRO A 168 -2.61 32.87 -10.16
N ASP A 169 -3.48 32.53 -9.22
CA ASP A 169 -3.39 32.90 -7.81
C ASP A 169 -2.60 31.89 -6.98
N THR A 170 -2.17 30.77 -7.58
CA THR A 170 -1.34 29.75 -6.89
C THR A 170 -0.14 30.38 -6.20
N THR A 171 -0.01 30.11 -4.90
CA THR A 171 1.07 30.59 -4.03
C THR A 171 2.12 29.50 -3.76
N ARG A 172 3.22 29.88 -3.07
CA ARG A 172 4.23 28.93 -2.61
C ARG A 172 3.67 27.90 -1.60
N ASN A 173 2.69 28.31 -0.80
CA ASN A 173 2.05 27.42 0.18
C ASN A 173 1.17 26.40 -0.52
N ASP A 174 0.48 26.78 -1.59
CA ASP A 174 -0.34 25.86 -2.39
C ASP A 174 0.56 24.78 -3.03
N VAL A 175 1.69 25.18 -3.63
CA VAL A 175 2.67 24.22 -4.16
C VAL A 175 3.17 23.26 -3.07
N LYS A 176 3.44 23.78 -1.85
CA LYS A 176 3.86 22.93 -0.72
C LYS A 176 2.75 21.96 -0.30
N GLY A 177 1.50 22.40 -0.28
CA GLY A 177 0.32 21.59 0.03
C GLY A 177 0.11 20.43 -0.95
N GLU A 178 0.43 20.66 -2.24
CA GLU A 178 0.26 19.65 -3.29
C GLU A 178 1.46 18.68 -3.43
N PHE A 179 2.52 18.84 -2.65
CA PHE A 179 3.63 17.88 -2.71
C PHE A 179 3.20 16.44 -2.41
N ALA A 180 2.24 16.25 -1.51
CA ALA A 180 1.72 14.92 -1.24
C ALA A 180 1.13 14.27 -2.50
N SER A 181 0.31 15.00 -3.28
CA SER A 181 -0.26 14.55 -4.54
C SER A 181 0.83 14.23 -5.58
N LEU A 182 1.88 15.07 -5.66
CA LEU A 182 3.00 14.89 -6.59
C LEU A 182 3.94 13.72 -6.21
N THR A 183 3.81 13.16 -5.01
CA THR A 183 4.60 11.98 -4.58
C THR A 183 3.98 10.65 -5.02
N ILE A 184 2.75 10.67 -5.46
CA ILE A 184 1.99 9.45 -5.77
C ILE A 184 2.58 8.72 -6.97
N GLY A 185 2.69 7.40 -6.83
CA GLY A 185 3.05 6.46 -7.89
C GLY A 185 1.92 5.46 -8.14
N SER A 186 2.15 4.57 -9.08
CA SER A 186 1.25 3.46 -9.39
C SER A 186 1.93 2.12 -9.12
N GLY A 187 1.14 1.08 -8.92
CA GLY A 187 1.63 -0.27 -8.70
C GLY A 187 0.49 -1.26 -8.48
N SER A 188 0.82 -2.54 -8.45
CA SER A 188 -0.11 -3.61 -8.10
C SER A 188 0.58 -4.63 -7.22
N ALA A 189 -0.14 -5.18 -6.24
CA ALA A 189 0.35 -6.27 -5.40
C ALA A 189 -0.77 -7.24 -5.08
N ALA A 190 -0.42 -8.52 -4.94
CA ALA A 190 -1.33 -9.57 -4.51
C ALA A 190 -0.66 -10.49 -3.49
N ILE A 191 -1.44 -11.00 -2.56
CA ILE A 191 -1.01 -11.93 -1.52
C ILE A 191 -1.99 -13.09 -1.47
N VAL A 192 -1.49 -14.31 -1.49
CA VAL A 192 -2.26 -15.52 -1.26
C VAL A 192 -2.04 -15.98 0.17
N LEU A 193 -3.14 -16.11 0.90
CA LEU A 193 -3.19 -16.70 2.23
C LEU A 193 -3.83 -18.09 2.15
N CYS A 194 -3.33 -19.04 2.93
CA CYS A 194 -3.92 -20.38 3.01
C CYS A 194 -3.86 -20.97 4.42
N ASP A 195 -4.71 -21.98 4.64
CA ASP A 195 -4.61 -22.85 5.81
C ASP A 195 -3.24 -23.53 5.84
N ARG A 196 -2.62 -23.57 7.01
CA ARG A 196 -1.30 -24.18 7.25
C ARG A 196 -1.18 -25.59 6.68
N LYS A 197 -2.28 -26.34 6.61
CA LYS A 197 -2.30 -27.71 6.06
C LYS A 197 -2.17 -27.75 4.53
N LEU A 198 -2.39 -26.63 3.85
CA LEU A 198 -2.18 -26.47 2.41
C LEU A 198 -0.83 -25.85 2.09
N SER A 199 -0.23 -25.14 3.07
CA SER A 199 0.99 -24.38 2.85
C SER A 199 2.18 -25.28 2.53
N ARG A 200 2.95 -24.89 1.52
CA ARG A 200 4.23 -25.49 1.14
C ARG A 200 5.42 -24.71 1.72
N THR A 201 5.21 -23.40 1.94
CA THR A 201 6.26 -22.49 2.42
C THR A 201 6.35 -22.47 3.95
N GLY A 202 5.24 -22.69 4.65
CA GLY A 202 5.16 -22.58 6.10
C GLY A 202 5.35 -21.15 6.62
N ASN A 203 5.25 -20.11 5.76
CA ASN A 203 5.37 -18.70 6.15
C ASN A 203 4.17 -18.29 7.00
N ARG A 204 4.34 -18.24 8.31
CA ARG A 204 3.24 -18.05 9.26
C ARG A 204 2.86 -16.59 9.35
N PHE A 205 1.59 -16.29 9.05
CA PHE A 205 1.01 -14.99 9.36
C PHE A 205 0.48 -15.00 10.78
N LEU A 206 1.13 -14.27 11.67
CA LEU A 206 0.86 -14.35 13.11
C LEU A 206 -0.27 -13.41 13.58
N GLY A 207 -0.63 -12.40 12.78
CA GLY A 207 -1.49 -11.31 13.21
C GLY A 207 -0.71 -10.17 13.83
N GLY A 208 -1.20 -9.56 14.92
CA GLY A 208 -0.58 -8.38 15.56
C GLY A 208 -1.61 -7.50 16.23
N ALA A 209 -1.57 -6.18 15.96
CA ALA A 209 -2.49 -5.20 16.51
C ALA A 209 -2.97 -4.19 15.48
N PHE A 210 -4.10 -3.56 15.77
CA PHE A 210 -4.62 -2.42 15.05
C PHE A 210 -5.13 -1.36 16.01
N ALA A 211 -5.05 -0.10 15.60
CA ALA A 211 -5.64 1.03 16.31
C ALA A 211 -6.12 2.10 15.32
N SER A 212 -7.03 2.95 15.77
CA SER A 212 -7.58 4.07 14.98
C SER A 212 -7.58 5.34 15.84
N ALA A 213 -7.33 6.48 15.18
CA ALA A 213 -7.43 7.83 15.74
C ALA A 213 -8.31 8.66 14.78
N THR A 214 -9.62 8.34 14.79
CA THR A 214 -10.58 8.85 13.80
C THR A 214 -10.91 10.32 13.94
N GLU A 215 -10.56 10.96 15.05
CA GLU A 215 -10.57 12.42 15.23
C GLU A 215 -9.69 13.16 14.22
N HIS A 216 -8.76 12.47 13.62
CA HIS A 216 -7.83 12.98 12.60
C HIS A 216 -8.28 12.71 11.15
N HIS A 217 -9.52 12.27 10.92
CA HIS A 217 -10.03 11.86 9.60
C HIS A 217 -9.93 12.97 8.53
N GLY A 218 -9.98 14.25 8.94
CA GLY A 218 -9.87 15.38 8.04
C GLY A 218 -8.44 15.75 7.59
N LEU A 219 -7.39 15.14 8.17
CA LEU A 219 -6.01 15.50 7.83
C LEU A 219 -5.55 15.06 6.44
N CYS A 220 -6.20 14.05 5.88
CA CYS A 220 -5.97 13.60 4.51
C CYS A 220 -7.29 13.08 3.93
N ALA A 221 -7.77 13.76 2.90
CA ALA A 221 -8.99 13.38 2.17
C ALA A 221 -8.73 13.42 0.67
N GLY A 222 -9.31 12.48 -0.07
CA GLY A 222 -9.19 12.41 -1.52
C GLY A 222 -10.44 11.83 -2.17
N GLY A 223 -10.70 12.25 -3.40
CA GLY A 223 -11.77 11.69 -4.22
C GLY A 223 -13.18 12.17 -3.89
N GLU A 224 -13.35 13.30 -3.21
CA GLU A 224 -14.67 13.85 -2.89
C GLU A 224 -15.59 13.99 -4.13
N SER A 225 -14.99 14.31 -5.25
CA SER A 225 -15.72 14.49 -6.52
C SER A 225 -15.93 13.19 -7.31
N GLN A 226 -15.16 12.16 -7.05
CA GLN A 226 -15.24 10.88 -7.81
C GLN A 226 -16.52 10.08 -7.52
N ALA A 227 -17.14 10.30 -6.37
CA ALA A 227 -18.34 9.55 -5.98
C ALA A 227 -19.64 10.17 -6.52
N THR A 228 -19.65 11.43 -6.98
CA THR A 228 -20.89 12.20 -7.15
C THR A 228 -21.08 12.89 -8.50
N ALA A 229 -20.05 13.07 -9.34
CA ALA A 229 -20.20 13.78 -10.61
C ALA A 229 -19.37 13.16 -11.74
N ALA A 230 -20.03 12.86 -12.86
CA ALA A 230 -19.34 12.47 -14.10
C ALA A 230 -18.52 13.67 -14.60
N GLY A 231 -17.19 13.52 -14.60
CA GLY A 231 -16.27 14.52 -15.14
C GLY A 231 -15.33 15.18 -14.13
N ASP A 232 -15.50 14.94 -12.84
CA ASP A 232 -14.59 15.48 -11.83
C ASP A 232 -13.27 14.68 -11.77
N ARG A 233 -12.17 15.41 -11.72
CA ARG A 233 -10.81 14.84 -11.69
C ARG A 233 -10.37 14.58 -10.24
N PRO A 234 -9.54 13.55 -9.98
CA PRO A 234 -9.10 13.22 -8.64
C PRO A 234 -8.32 14.38 -8.01
N ARG A 235 -8.65 14.69 -6.76
CA ARG A 235 -7.93 15.65 -5.92
C ARG A 235 -7.61 15.00 -4.58
N MET A 236 -6.52 15.43 -3.95
CA MET A 236 -6.16 15.02 -2.60
C MET A 236 -5.74 16.26 -1.81
N GLN A 237 -6.31 16.43 -0.62
CA GLN A 237 -5.90 17.45 0.34
C GLN A 237 -5.21 16.77 1.51
N THR A 238 -4.04 17.28 1.91
CA THR A 238 -3.26 16.67 3.00
C THR A 238 -2.57 17.75 3.83
N ASP A 239 -2.87 17.78 5.12
CA ASP A 239 -2.00 18.42 6.10
C ASP A 239 -0.87 17.45 6.46
N SER A 240 0.19 17.48 5.67
CA SER A 240 1.29 16.50 5.77
C SER A 240 2.03 16.55 7.11
N GLU A 241 2.11 17.69 7.77
CA GLU A 241 2.81 17.86 9.04
C GLU A 241 1.97 17.33 10.21
N ALA A 242 0.71 17.73 10.31
CA ALA A 242 -0.21 17.21 11.32
C ALA A 242 -0.42 15.69 11.16
N LEU A 243 -0.58 15.23 9.90
CA LEU A 243 -0.72 13.81 9.57
C LEU A 243 0.49 12.99 9.99
N LEU A 244 1.71 13.51 9.78
CA LEU A 244 2.95 12.87 10.17
C LEU A 244 2.98 12.64 11.70
N HIS A 245 2.75 13.67 12.49
CA HIS A 245 2.84 13.58 13.95
C HIS A 245 1.74 12.68 14.53
N ALA A 246 0.48 12.89 14.17
CA ALA A 246 -0.64 12.07 14.63
C ALA A 246 -0.47 10.60 14.23
N GLY A 247 0.00 10.33 13.00
CA GLY A 247 0.26 8.98 12.50
C GLY A 247 1.37 8.28 13.27
N ILE A 248 2.46 8.97 13.61
CA ILE A 248 3.56 8.41 14.40
C ILE A 248 3.13 8.12 15.83
N ASP A 249 2.37 8.98 16.46
CA ASP A 249 1.87 8.75 17.83
C ASP A 249 0.95 7.54 17.88
N LEU A 250 0.05 7.39 16.90
CA LEU A 250 -0.77 6.19 16.73
C LEU A 250 0.08 4.93 16.49
N ALA A 251 1.14 5.04 15.68
CA ALA A 251 2.05 3.93 15.40
C ALA A 251 2.76 3.42 16.65
N VAL A 252 3.22 4.31 17.53
CA VAL A 252 3.89 3.94 18.81
C VAL A 252 2.97 3.06 19.65
N VAL A 253 1.73 3.51 19.87
CA VAL A 253 0.74 2.75 20.67
C VAL A 253 0.43 1.40 20.01
N THR A 254 0.22 1.41 18.69
CA THR A 254 -0.12 0.18 17.96
C THR A 254 1.05 -0.82 17.96
N TRP A 255 2.30 -0.34 17.86
CA TRP A 255 3.48 -1.19 17.89
C TRP A 255 3.69 -1.86 19.25
N GLU A 256 3.47 -1.13 20.34
CA GLU A 256 3.50 -1.71 21.69
C GLU A 256 2.48 -2.84 21.86
N GLN A 257 1.24 -2.62 21.39
CA GLN A 257 0.19 -3.62 21.40
C GLN A 257 0.52 -4.82 20.50
N ALA A 258 1.11 -4.58 19.32
CA ALA A 258 1.49 -5.65 18.40
C ALA A 258 2.58 -6.51 19.00
N ARG A 259 3.64 -5.92 19.57
CA ARG A 259 4.71 -6.66 20.25
C ARG A 259 4.16 -7.52 21.38
N ALA A 260 3.29 -6.96 22.21
CA ALA A 260 2.65 -7.71 23.30
C ALA A 260 1.83 -8.90 22.76
N SER A 261 1.06 -8.70 21.67
CA SER A 261 0.27 -9.76 21.03
C SER A 261 1.12 -10.85 20.38
N LEU A 262 2.26 -10.48 19.81
CA LEU A 262 3.19 -11.39 19.12
C LEU A 262 4.18 -12.07 20.09
N GLY A 263 4.34 -11.54 21.30
CA GLY A 263 5.41 -11.94 22.22
C GLY A 263 6.81 -11.53 21.73
N TRP A 264 6.91 -10.43 20.98
CA TRP A 264 8.15 -9.94 20.40
C TRP A 264 8.70 -8.73 21.16
N SER A 265 10.02 -8.66 21.23
CA SER A 265 10.77 -7.43 21.50
C SER A 265 11.21 -6.79 20.18
N ASN A 266 11.82 -5.60 20.20
CA ASN A 266 12.42 -4.99 19.01
C ASN A 266 13.63 -5.81 18.48
N ASP A 267 14.31 -6.52 19.37
CA ASP A 267 15.45 -7.37 19.00
C ASP A 267 15.01 -8.64 18.27
N ASP A 268 13.79 -9.10 18.50
CA ASP A 268 13.22 -10.25 17.80
C ASP A 268 12.85 -9.96 16.34
N VAL A 269 12.73 -8.68 15.95
CA VAL A 269 12.39 -8.30 14.57
C VAL A 269 13.65 -8.31 13.72
N ASP A 270 13.70 -9.18 12.72
CA ASP A 270 14.83 -9.26 11.79
C ASP A 270 14.66 -8.29 10.62
N LYS A 271 13.45 -8.18 10.09
CA LYS A 271 13.13 -7.37 8.91
C LYS A 271 11.82 -6.61 9.08
N ILE A 272 11.73 -5.53 8.31
CA ILE A 272 10.59 -4.61 8.36
C ILE A 272 10.15 -4.29 6.93
N ALA A 273 8.85 -4.22 6.70
CA ALA A 273 8.26 -3.55 5.54
C ALA A 273 7.30 -2.46 6.05
N THR A 274 7.56 -1.22 5.65
CA THR A 274 6.76 -0.07 6.07
C THR A 274 5.84 0.42 4.96
N HIS A 275 4.70 1.04 5.32
CA HIS A 275 4.02 1.92 4.39
C HIS A 275 4.89 3.15 4.14
N GLN A 276 5.22 3.41 2.87
CA GLN A 276 6.23 4.38 2.50
C GLN A 276 5.61 5.61 1.83
N VAL A 277 5.68 6.73 2.53
CA VAL A 277 5.13 8.03 2.09
C VAL A 277 6.23 9.01 1.69
N GLY A 278 7.39 8.92 2.36
CA GLY A 278 8.54 9.79 2.13
C GLY A 278 9.67 9.53 3.13
N ARG A 279 10.84 10.10 2.85
CA ARG A 279 12.06 9.89 3.66
C ARG A 279 11.91 10.35 5.11
N ALA A 280 11.31 11.51 5.32
CA ALA A 280 11.13 12.07 6.67
C ALA A 280 10.18 11.22 7.52
N HIS A 281 9.06 10.78 6.92
CA HIS A 281 8.10 9.89 7.56
C HIS A 281 8.76 8.58 7.99
N ARG A 282 9.46 7.91 7.07
CA ARG A 282 10.18 6.66 7.36
C ARG A 282 11.19 6.83 8.50
N LYS A 283 12.01 7.89 8.45
CA LYS A 283 13.02 8.17 9.48
C LYS A 283 12.37 8.33 10.85
N LEU A 284 11.37 9.20 10.96
CA LEU A 284 10.70 9.49 12.23
C LEU A 284 9.97 8.26 12.77
N LEU A 285 9.31 7.48 11.91
CA LEU A 285 8.63 6.24 12.30
C LEU A 285 9.61 5.28 12.97
N LEU A 286 10.70 4.92 12.29
CA LEU A 286 11.66 3.94 12.79
C LEU A 286 12.38 4.43 14.05
N GLU A 287 12.71 5.72 14.13
CA GLU A 287 13.29 6.35 15.32
C GLU A 287 12.35 6.25 16.53
N ARG A 288 11.08 6.63 16.36
CA ARG A 288 10.07 6.60 17.44
C ARG A 288 9.70 5.18 17.89
N LEU A 289 9.76 4.19 16.98
CA LEU A 289 9.57 2.78 17.32
C LEU A 289 10.84 2.12 17.86
N ALA A 290 11.97 2.82 17.90
CA ALA A 290 13.29 2.28 18.26
C ALA A 290 13.66 1.05 17.42
N LEU A 291 13.42 1.10 16.10
CA LEU A 291 13.73 0.06 15.14
C LEU A 291 14.92 0.48 14.27
N ASP A 292 15.84 -0.45 14.00
CA ASP A 292 17.00 -0.19 13.15
C ASP A 292 16.55 0.04 11.69
N PRO A 293 16.86 1.19 11.08
CA PRO A 293 16.55 1.49 9.69
C PRO A 293 17.14 0.50 8.67
N ALA A 294 18.22 -0.22 9.02
CA ALA A 294 18.82 -1.24 8.16
C ALA A 294 17.94 -2.49 7.99
N LYS A 295 16.98 -2.71 8.90
CA LYS A 295 16.00 -3.80 8.82
C LYS A 295 14.88 -3.52 7.80
N ASP A 296 14.67 -2.28 7.39
CA ASP A 296 13.61 -1.87 6.45
C ASP A 296 14.12 -1.83 5.00
N PHE A 297 13.26 -2.25 4.06
CA PHE A 297 13.55 -2.23 2.62
C PHE A 297 12.89 -1.02 1.96
N PRO A 298 13.65 0.09 1.72
CA PRO A 298 13.07 1.33 1.21
C PRO A 298 12.81 1.26 -0.30
N THR A 299 11.55 1.43 -0.72
CA THR A 299 11.12 1.50 -2.12
C THR A 299 10.65 2.90 -2.54
N VAL A 300 10.31 3.76 -1.59
CA VAL A 300 9.70 5.07 -1.85
C VAL A 300 10.54 5.97 -2.76
N GLY A 301 11.87 5.88 -2.70
CA GLY A 301 12.77 6.68 -3.51
C GLY A 301 12.68 6.43 -5.02
N PHE A 302 12.19 5.24 -5.44
CA PHE A 302 12.10 4.85 -6.85
C PHE A 302 10.70 4.35 -7.28
N LEU A 303 9.74 4.24 -6.37
CA LEU A 303 8.35 3.92 -6.69
C LEU A 303 7.37 5.04 -6.34
N GLY A 304 7.78 6.01 -5.50
CA GLY A 304 6.89 6.98 -4.92
C GLY A 304 5.96 6.34 -3.87
N ASN A 305 4.93 7.07 -3.48
CA ASN A 305 3.86 6.55 -2.63
C ASN A 305 2.82 5.82 -3.49
N THR A 306 2.77 4.52 -3.40
CA THR A 306 1.85 3.65 -4.15
C THR A 306 0.65 3.19 -3.31
N GLY A 307 0.23 3.99 -2.33
CA GLY A 307 -0.98 3.76 -1.54
C GLY A 307 -1.04 2.40 -0.87
N ALA A 308 -2.16 1.69 -1.05
CA ALA A 308 -2.42 0.40 -0.40
C ALA A 308 -1.45 -0.71 -0.80
N VAL A 309 -0.78 -0.59 -1.95
CA VAL A 309 0.16 -1.60 -2.44
C VAL A 309 1.62 -1.30 -2.08
N ALA A 310 1.93 -0.15 -1.46
CA ALA A 310 3.29 0.25 -1.13
C ALA A 310 4.00 -0.76 -0.22
N LEU A 311 3.39 -1.09 0.92
CA LEU A 311 3.95 -2.04 1.88
C LEU A 311 4.05 -3.47 1.31
N PRO A 312 2.99 -4.05 0.70
CA PRO A 312 3.08 -5.37 0.08
C PRO A 312 4.14 -5.46 -1.02
N THR A 313 4.28 -4.42 -1.84
CA THR A 313 5.32 -4.36 -2.89
C THR A 313 6.72 -4.29 -2.28
N ALA A 314 6.91 -3.49 -1.21
CA ALA A 314 8.19 -3.41 -0.51
C ALA A 314 8.58 -4.77 0.11
N ALA A 315 7.62 -5.47 0.72
CA ALA A 315 7.84 -6.82 1.25
C ALA A 315 8.22 -7.80 0.13
N ALA A 316 7.46 -7.84 -0.98
CA ALA A 316 7.72 -8.74 -2.10
C ALA A 316 9.09 -8.48 -2.75
N LEU A 317 9.44 -7.22 -2.99
CA LEU A 317 10.75 -6.83 -3.51
C LEU A 317 11.90 -7.16 -2.53
N GLY A 318 11.68 -6.95 -1.23
CA GLY A 318 12.66 -7.29 -0.18
C GLY A 318 12.95 -8.79 -0.14
N ILE A 319 11.92 -9.63 -0.30
CA ILE A 319 12.03 -11.09 -0.41
C ILE A 319 12.80 -11.47 -1.68
N GLU A 320 12.37 -10.98 -2.84
CA GLU A 320 12.98 -11.29 -4.13
C GLU A 320 14.46 -10.90 -4.20
N ARG A 321 14.82 -9.78 -3.57
CA ARG A 321 16.22 -9.29 -3.52
C ARG A 321 17.04 -9.86 -2.37
N GLY A 322 16.51 -10.83 -1.62
CA GLY A 322 17.20 -11.51 -0.54
C GLY A 322 17.44 -10.66 0.71
N HIS A 323 16.70 -9.55 0.85
CA HIS A 323 16.70 -8.76 2.09
C HIS A 323 15.95 -9.51 3.21
N VAL A 324 14.83 -10.14 2.89
CA VAL A 324 14.11 -11.06 3.77
C VAL A 324 14.52 -12.47 3.41
N GLN A 325 14.92 -13.26 4.41
CA GLN A 325 15.43 -14.62 4.24
C GLN A 325 14.65 -15.64 5.08
N PRO A 326 14.68 -16.92 4.72
CA PRO A 326 14.13 -17.97 5.57
C PRO A 326 14.67 -17.92 6.99
N GLY A 327 13.77 -17.94 7.97
CA GLY A 327 14.06 -17.79 9.40
C GLY A 327 13.78 -16.39 9.95
N ASP A 328 13.62 -15.38 9.09
CA ASP A 328 13.39 -14.00 9.55
C ASP A 328 11.98 -13.81 10.14
N LYS A 329 11.92 -13.02 11.21
CA LYS A 329 10.69 -12.42 11.73
C LYS A 329 10.49 -11.06 11.06
N LEU A 330 9.49 -10.98 10.18
CA LEU A 330 9.16 -9.81 9.39
C LEU A 330 8.00 -9.02 10.01
N ALA A 331 8.22 -7.75 10.35
CA ALA A 331 7.18 -6.84 10.78
C ALA A 331 6.61 -6.04 9.58
N LEU A 332 5.29 -6.02 9.45
CA LEU A 332 4.55 -5.24 8.45
C LEU A 332 3.92 -4.03 9.15
N LEU A 333 4.46 -2.82 8.89
CA LEU A 333 4.11 -1.60 9.62
C LEU A 333 3.29 -0.66 8.73
N GLY A 334 1.96 -0.77 8.82
CA GLY A 334 1.01 -0.01 8.01
C GLY A 334 0.38 1.15 8.76
N ILE A 335 0.39 2.34 8.17
CA ILE A 335 -0.34 3.52 8.62
C ILE A 335 -1.11 4.06 7.41
N GLY A 336 -2.34 4.48 7.62
CA GLY A 336 -3.18 5.04 6.56
C GLY A 336 -4.04 6.18 7.06
N SER A 337 -4.55 6.97 6.10
CA SER A 337 -5.50 8.03 6.40
C SER A 337 -6.70 7.50 7.17
N GLY A 338 -7.29 8.35 8.00
CA GLY A 338 -8.44 7.97 8.81
C GLY A 338 -8.39 8.41 10.26
N LEU A 339 -7.31 8.40 11.06
CA LEU A 339 -6.11 7.61 10.90
C LEU A 339 -6.33 6.17 11.34
N ASN A 340 -5.72 5.27 10.62
CA ASN A 340 -5.71 3.86 10.99
C ASN A 340 -4.28 3.32 10.99
N CYS A 341 -4.01 2.34 11.85
CA CYS A 341 -2.70 1.72 11.95
C CYS A 341 -2.85 0.20 12.08
N LEU A 342 -2.04 -0.55 11.35
CA LEU A 342 -1.92 -2.01 11.40
C LEU A 342 -0.46 -2.38 11.56
N MET A 343 -0.13 -3.08 12.64
CA MET A 343 1.21 -3.60 12.90
C MET A 343 1.13 -5.12 13.03
N LEU A 344 1.70 -5.84 12.06
CA LEU A 344 1.51 -7.27 11.86
C LEU A 344 2.85 -8.00 11.84
N GLY A 345 2.85 -9.26 12.24
CA GLY A 345 4.04 -10.11 12.28
C GLY A 345 3.91 -11.34 11.37
N VAL A 346 5.02 -11.69 10.74
CA VAL A 346 5.18 -12.87 9.89
C VAL A 346 6.45 -13.62 10.30
N GLU A 347 6.39 -14.93 10.43
CA GLU A 347 7.57 -15.80 10.46
C GLU A 347 7.81 -16.29 9.03
N TRP A 348 8.90 -15.85 8.43
CA TRP A 348 9.24 -16.14 7.05
C TRP A 348 10.14 -17.39 6.99
N ASN A 349 9.65 -18.52 6.46
CA ASN A 349 10.34 -19.80 6.52
C ASN A 349 10.87 -20.28 5.17
N ALA A 350 10.25 -19.88 4.07
CA ALA A 350 10.70 -20.25 2.72
C ALA A 350 10.27 -19.22 1.69
N ASN A 351 11.05 -19.07 0.63
CA ASN A 351 10.66 -18.30 -0.54
C ASN A 351 9.68 -19.13 -1.39
N PRO A 352 8.54 -18.54 -1.82
CA PRO A 352 7.53 -19.21 -2.62
C PRO A 352 7.98 -19.48 -4.05
#